data_1a4dbc05d1d07d9ba7d01450428e443e
#
_entry.id   1a4dbc05d1d07d9ba7d01450428e443e
#
_cell.length_a   1.000
_cell.length_b   1.000
_cell.length_c   1.000
_cell.angle_alpha   90.00
_cell.angle_beta   90.00
_cell.angle_gamma   90.00
#
_symmetry.space_group_name_H-M   'P 1'
#
loop_
_entity.id
_entity.type
_entity.pdbx_description
1 polymer ?
#
loop_
_entity_poly.entity_id
_entity_poly.type
_entity_poly.pdbx_seq_one_letter_code
_entity_poly.pdbx_strand_id
1 'polypeptide(L)'
;MANDSRRRNGRRTALARLGGLLALPLLSRAAAGVSPPVPAPTGCRIRFPADEGSHPAFRTEWWYVTGWLDADDGALGFQITFFRTRLDRRDRNPSRFTPWQILIAHAAISDPREGRLVHDQRVARAGFDIVAAAEGRLDVRLDRWTLRAADGGYEARIPGTAFDLELRLAPTQAPLLNGRDGYSRKGPSARSASCYYSQPHLRVEGMLRRSGRAAPVRGTAWLDHEWSSDYVEEGAVGWDWTGLNLADGGALMAFRMRAADGSTVWAGGTWRSPDGRSRVFAPDEIAWEPGRRWRSPHTGTEYPVVWRLRAGPLALDIVPLMDDQENDTRASTGTIYWEGAVRALQDGRELGRGYLELTGYWRPLVL
;
A
#
# COMPACT_ATOMS: atom_id res chain seq x y z
N MET A 1 -31.99 -58.31 -75.22
CA MET A 1 -32.09 -59.68 -74.67
C MET A 1 -32.19 -59.50 -73.19
N ALA A 2 -33.43 -59.52 -72.77
CA ALA A 2 -34.17 -60.60 -72.09
C ALA A 2 -33.70 -60.63 -70.59
N ASN A 3 -34.57 -60.14 -69.77
CA ASN A 3 -35.46 -60.91 -68.90
C ASN A 3 -34.83 -61.22 -67.53
N ASP A 4 -35.40 -61.21 -66.42
CA ASP A 4 -36.83 -61.31 -66.01
C ASP A 4 -36.90 -61.06 -64.49
N SER A 5 -37.98 -60.51 -64.12
CA SER A 5 -38.74 -60.52 -62.87
C SER A 5 -38.42 -61.56 -61.79
N ARG A 6 -38.52 -61.20 -60.53
CA ARG A 6 -39.65 -61.68 -59.69
C ARG A 6 -39.62 -61.15 -58.27
N ARG A 7 -40.69 -60.58 -57.91
CA ARG A 7 -41.25 -60.27 -56.59
C ARG A 7 -41.03 -61.38 -55.55
N ARG A 8 -40.84 -60.96 -54.26
CA ARG A 8 -41.69 -61.47 -53.19
C ARG A 8 -41.67 -60.55 -51.93
N ASN A 9 -42.88 -60.35 -51.47
CA ASN A 9 -43.30 -59.67 -50.25
C ASN A 9 -42.74 -60.33 -48.98
N GLY A 10 -42.48 -59.52 -47.92
CA GLY A 10 -42.30 -60.05 -46.58
C GLY A 10 -42.25 -58.96 -45.48
N ARG A 11 -43.44 -58.64 -45.03
CA ARG A 11 -43.83 -58.26 -43.64
C ARG A 11 -43.04 -57.17 -42.87
N ARG A 12 -43.82 -56.12 -42.67
CA ARG A 12 -43.64 -55.09 -41.66
C ARG A 12 -43.44 -55.65 -40.25
N THR A 13 -42.43 -55.16 -39.54
CA THR A 13 -42.45 -55.08 -38.09
C THR A 13 -41.89 -53.73 -37.67
N ALA A 14 -42.78 -52.89 -37.17
CA ALA A 14 -42.48 -51.62 -36.60
C ALA A 14 -41.80 -51.82 -35.24
N LEU A 15 -40.59 -51.27 -35.05
CA LEU A 15 -39.98 -51.10 -33.75
C LEU A 15 -39.87 -49.59 -33.55
N ALA A 16 -40.81 -49.06 -32.78
CA ALA A 16 -40.78 -47.75 -32.22
C ALA A 16 -39.63 -47.71 -31.19
N ARG A 17 -38.54 -46.99 -31.49
CA ARG A 17 -37.54 -46.61 -30.51
C ARG A 17 -37.91 -45.21 -30.01
N LEU A 18 -38.40 -45.14 -28.78
CA LEU A 18 -38.47 -43.92 -27.99
C LEU A 18 -37.03 -43.40 -27.76
N GLY A 19 -36.64 -42.36 -28.48
CA GLY A 19 -35.48 -41.54 -28.20
C GLY A 19 -35.84 -40.52 -27.14
N GLY A 20 -35.60 -40.87 -25.86
CA GLY A 20 -35.64 -39.87 -24.78
C GLY A 20 -34.49 -38.88 -24.93
N LEU A 21 -34.79 -37.67 -25.40
CA LEU A 21 -33.87 -36.53 -25.28
C LEU A 21 -33.77 -36.14 -23.79
N LEU A 22 -32.69 -36.58 -23.12
CA LEU A 22 -32.26 -36.03 -21.88
C LEU A 22 -31.76 -34.58 -22.15
N ALA A 23 -32.64 -33.59 -22.00
CA ALA A 23 -32.27 -32.19 -21.91
C ALA A 23 -31.54 -32.00 -20.58
N LEU A 24 -30.22 -32.07 -20.61
CA LEU A 24 -29.37 -31.56 -19.52
C LEU A 24 -29.62 -30.04 -19.43
N PRO A 25 -30.01 -29.51 -18.26
CA PRO A 25 -30.05 -28.08 -18.08
C PRO A 25 -28.62 -27.56 -18.19
N LEU A 26 -28.32 -26.85 -19.25
CA LEU A 26 -27.18 -25.96 -19.33
C LEU A 26 -27.36 -24.91 -18.23
N LEU A 27 -26.81 -25.18 -17.04
CA LEU A 27 -26.58 -24.19 -16.02
C LEU A 27 -25.65 -23.16 -16.64
N SER A 28 -26.21 -22.14 -17.26
CA SER A 28 -25.53 -20.91 -17.59
C SER A 28 -24.98 -20.35 -16.27
N ARG A 29 -23.74 -20.66 -15.97
CA ARG A 29 -22.99 -19.87 -14.99
C ARG A 29 -22.98 -18.45 -15.54
N ALA A 30 -23.91 -17.64 -15.07
CA ALA A 30 -23.83 -16.20 -15.25
C ALA A 30 -22.42 -15.81 -14.81
N ALA A 31 -21.61 -15.35 -15.76
CA ALA A 31 -20.35 -14.73 -15.44
C ALA A 31 -20.69 -13.57 -14.49
N ALA A 32 -20.35 -13.71 -13.23
CA ALA A 32 -20.54 -12.64 -12.26
C ALA A 32 -19.85 -11.40 -12.82
N GLY A 33 -20.62 -10.45 -13.31
CA GLY A 33 -20.10 -9.17 -13.78
C GLY A 33 -19.38 -8.53 -12.61
N VAL A 34 -18.15 -8.08 -12.84
CA VAL A 34 -17.40 -7.34 -11.82
C VAL A 34 -18.18 -6.07 -11.51
N SER A 35 -18.73 -5.96 -10.31
CA SER A 35 -19.43 -4.75 -9.85
C SER A 35 -18.48 -3.55 -9.87
N PRO A 36 -18.95 -2.31 -10.09
CA PRO A 36 -18.10 -1.13 -9.96
C PRO A 36 -17.49 -1.05 -8.54
N PRO A 37 -16.37 -0.35 -8.36
CA PRO A 37 -15.84 -0.11 -7.02
C PRO A 37 -16.90 0.55 -6.14
N VAL A 38 -16.91 0.18 -4.85
CA VAL A 38 -17.75 0.91 -3.89
C VAL A 38 -17.24 2.35 -3.75
N PRO A 39 -18.11 3.33 -3.45
CA PRO A 39 -17.68 4.70 -3.18
C PRO A 39 -16.66 4.76 -2.03
N ALA A 40 -16.01 5.93 -1.87
CA ALA A 40 -15.23 6.20 -0.68
C ALA A 40 -16.06 5.93 0.60
N PRO A 41 -15.43 5.45 1.68
CA PRO A 41 -16.16 5.12 2.90
C PRO A 41 -16.82 6.38 3.49
N THR A 42 -18.02 6.22 4.06
CA THR A 42 -18.72 7.25 4.84
C THR A 42 -18.52 7.05 6.35
N GLY A 43 -17.79 6.01 6.71
CA GLY A 43 -17.39 5.63 8.05
C GLY A 43 -16.65 4.31 8.00
N CYS A 44 -15.85 4.01 9.01
CA CYS A 44 -15.07 2.78 9.09
C CYS A 44 -15.41 2.01 10.35
N ARG A 45 -15.35 0.69 10.27
CA ARG A 45 -15.42 -0.20 11.41
C ARG A 45 -14.38 -1.30 11.25
N ILE A 46 -13.16 -0.97 11.63
CA ILE A 46 -12.01 -1.85 11.46
C ILE A 46 -12.03 -2.97 12.51
N ARG A 47 -11.86 -4.21 12.07
CA ARG A 47 -11.89 -5.42 12.89
C ARG A 47 -10.63 -6.24 12.67
N PHE A 48 -9.88 -6.47 13.72
CA PHE A 48 -8.68 -7.29 13.67
C PHE A 48 -8.99 -8.76 14.03
N PRO A 49 -8.34 -9.74 13.37
CA PRO A 49 -7.35 -9.58 12.29
C PRO A 49 -7.97 -9.45 10.89
N ALA A 50 -9.32 -9.48 10.75
CA ALA A 50 -9.98 -9.60 9.45
C ALA A 50 -9.62 -8.46 8.47
N ASP A 51 -9.58 -7.22 8.97
CA ASP A 51 -9.27 -6.05 8.14
C ASP A 51 -7.76 -5.75 8.03
N GLU A 52 -6.89 -6.72 8.39
CA GLU A 52 -5.49 -6.73 7.94
C GLU A 52 -5.37 -7.21 6.50
N GLY A 53 -6.38 -7.93 6.02
CA GLY A 53 -6.47 -8.44 4.66
C GLY A 53 -6.97 -7.42 3.64
N SER A 54 -7.06 -7.88 2.40
CA SER A 54 -7.47 -7.05 1.27
C SER A 54 -8.96 -6.71 1.29
N HIS A 55 -9.28 -5.50 0.78
CA HIS A 55 -10.64 -4.97 0.60
C HIS A 55 -10.95 -4.78 -0.90
N PRO A 56 -11.14 -5.87 -1.67
CA PRO A 56 -11.23 -5.80 -3.14
C PRO A 56 -12.44 -5.04 -3.68
N ALA A 57 -13.39 -4.70 -2.82
CA ALA A 57 -14.53 -3.85 -3.17
C ALA A 57 -14.10 -2.39 -3.44
N PHE A 58 -13.05 -1.92 -2.78
CA PHE A 58 -12.51 -0.58 -2.96
C PHE A 58 -11.53 -0.52 -4.13
N ARG A 59 -11.35 0.69 -4.70
CA ARG A 59 -10.49 0.91 -5.87
C ARG A 59 -9.02 0.76 -5.51
N THR A 60 -8.57 1.39 -4.44
CA THR A 60 -7.16 1.52 -4.06
C THR A 60 -6.96 1.07 -2.63
N GLU A 61 -5.83 0.40 -2.39
CA GLU A 61 -5.43 -0.10 -1.09
C GLU A 61 -3.92 -0.26 -1.05
N TRP A 62 -3.32 -0.02 0.12
CA TRP A 62 -1.90 -0.26 0.30
C TRP A 62 -1.56 -0.74 1.70
N TRP A 63 -0.51 -1.55 1.76
CA TRP A 63 0.21 -1.94 2.96
C TRP A 63 1.61 -1.34 2.84
N TYR A 64 1.96 -0.49 3.76
CA TYR A 64 3.15 0.32 3.74
C TYR A 64 3.94 0.10 5.02
N VAL A 65 5.12 -0.51 4.92
CA VAL A 65 6.01 -0.77 6.05
C VAL A 65 7.26 0.05 5.89
N THR A 66 7.54 0.87 6.89
CA THR A 66 8.76 1.67 6.93
C THR A 66 9.42 1.57 8.29
N GLY A 67 10.72 1.79 8.35
CA GLY A 67 11.39 1.71 9.62
C GLY A 67 12.89 2.00 9.56
N TRP A 68 13.46 1.83 10.71
CA TRP A 68 14.90 1.94 10.93
C TRP A 68 15.46 0.59 11.30
N LEU A 69 16.62 0.27 10.72
CA LEU A 69 17.41 -0.92 11.03
C LEU A 69 18.74 -0.49 11.58
N ASP A 70 19.15 -1.13 12.66
CA ASP A 70 20.49 -1.06 13.19
C ASP A 70 21.28 -2.25 12.62
N ALA A 71 22.30 -1.95 11.84
CA ALA A 71 23.26 -2.91 11.31
C ALA A 71 24.63 -2.66 11.92
N ASP A 72 25.54 -3.64 11.84
CA ASP A 72 26.90 -3.54 12.41
C ASP A 72 27.65 -2.30 11.95
N ASP A 73 27.30 -1.78 10.79
CA ASP A 73 27.97 -0.69 10.10
C ASP A 73 27.15 0.63 10.06
N GLY A 74 26.09 0.71 10.87
CA GLY A 74 25.32 1.94 11.07
C GLY A 74 23.81 1.78 10.91
N ALA A 75 23.11 2.86 11.20
CA ALA A 75 21.66 2.90 11.07
C ALA A 75 21.23 3.12 9.62
N LEU A 76 20.17 2.44 9.22
CA LEU A 76 19.58 2.42 7.88
C LEU A 76 18.09 2.69 7.96
N GLY A 77 17.53 3.30 6.91
CA GLY A 77 16.10 3.29 6.69
C GLY A 77 15.69 2.14 5.75
N PHE A 78 14.48 1.64 5.87
CA PHE A 78 13.89 0.73 4.89
C PHE A 78 12.42 1.04 4.65
N GLN A 79 11.96 0.69 3.45
CA GLN A 79 10.58 0.81 3.03
C GLN A 79 10.19 -0.45 2.24
N ILE A 80 8.97 -0.94 2.47
CA ILE A 80 8.31 -2.00 1.71
C ILE A 80 6.85 -1.59 1.54
N THR A 81 6.39 -1.45 0.30
CA THR A 81 5.00 -1.11 0.03
C THR A 81 4.40 -2.08 -0.97
N PHE A 82 3.19 -2.51 -0.70
CA PHE A 82 2.33 -3.20 -1.66
C PHE A 82 1.10 -2.36 -1.90
N PHE A 83 0.83 -2.04 -3.16
CA PHE A 83 -0.38 -1.36 -3.60
C PHE A 83 -1.26 -2.34 -4.37
N ARG A 84 -2.55 -2.25 -4.15
CA ARG A 84 -3.56 -2.93 -4.94
C ARG A 84 -4.47 -1.89 -5.58
N THR A 85 -4.61 -1.96 -6.88
CA THR A 85 -5.53 -1.10 -7.62
C THR A 85 -6.53 -1.97 -8.39
N ARG A 86 -7.81 -1.68 -8.21
CA ARG A 86 -8.88 -2.25 -8.99
C ARG A 86 -9.10 -1.43 -10.25
N LEU A 87 -9.10 -2.10 -11.39
CA LEU A 87 -9.36 -1.46 -12.67
C LEU A 87 -10.87 -1.37 -12.93
N ASP A 88 -11.33 -0.21 -13.40
CA ASP A 88 -12.69 -0.04 -13.90
C ASP A 88 -12.83 -0.80 -15.23
N ARG A 89 -13.54 -1.90 -15.18
CA ARG A 89 -13.87 -2.66 -16.39
C ARG A 89 -15.10 -2.04 -17.05
N ARG A 90 -14.91 -1.05 -17.88
CA ARG A 90 -15.96 -0.54 -18.77
C ARG A 90 -16.24 -1.53 -19.90
N ASP A 91 -15.26 -2.37 -20.25
CA ASP A 91 -15.38 -3.38 -21.30
C ASP A 91 -15.78 -4.72 -20.70
N ARG A 92 -16.88 -5.26 -21.19
CA ARG A 92 -17.33 -6.62 -20.88
C ARG A 92 -16.48 -7.68 -21.61
N ASN A 93 -15.15 -7.53 -21.55
CA ASN A 93 -14.26 -8.53 -22.13
C ASN A 93 -14.31 -9.80 -21.27
N PRO A 94 -14.87 -10.91 -21.78
CA PRO A 94 -15.02 -12.14 -21.02
C PRO A 94 -13.70 -12.90 -20.84
N SER A 95 -12.60 -12.39 -21.40
CA SER A 95 -11.31 -13.06 -21.34
C SER A 95 -10.82 -13.19 -19.89
N ARG A 96 -10.45 -14.39 -19.50
CA ARG A 96 -9.77 -14.67 -18.23
C ARG A 96 -8.42 -13.95 -18.11
N PHE A 97 -7.88 -13.44 -19.21
CA PHE A 97 -6.64 -12.67 -19.25
C PHE A 97 -6.84 -11.18 -19.01
N THR A 98 -8.09 -10.69 -19.00
CA THR A 98 -8.34 -9.27 -18.72
C THR A 98 -8.05 -8.99 -17.24
N PRO A 99 -7.10 -8.12 -16.91
CA PRO A 99 -6.81 -7.80 -15.53
C PRO A 99 -8.00 -7.07 -14.89
N TRP A 100 -8.34 -7.43 -13.67
CA TRP A 100 -9.33 -6.74 -12.85
C TRP A 100 -8.69 -6.05 -11.65
N GLN A 101 -7.48 -6.48 -11.28
CA GLN A 101 -6.63 -5.84 -10.28
C GLN A 101 -5.18 -5.85 -10.76
N ILE A 102 -4.46 -4.83 -10.34
CA ILE A 102 -3.02 -4.72 -10.47
C ILE A 102 -2.45 -4.62 -9.05
N LEU A 103 -1.39 -5.37 -8.79
CA LEU A 103 -0.53 -5.18 -7.64
C LEU A 103 0.78 -4.52 -8.08
N ILE A 104 1.21 -3.57 -7.27
CA ILE A 104 2.49 -2.89 -7.41
C ILE A 104 3.22 -3.07 -6.08
N ALA A 105 4.51 -3.27 -6.11
CA ALA A 105 5.32 -3.30 -4.91
C ALA A 105 6.58 -2.49 -5.09
N HIS A 106 6.93 -1.73 -4.06
CA HIS A 106 8.18 -0.99 -3.94
C HIS A 106 8.94 -1.46 -2.72
N ALA A 107 10.25 -1.48 -2.81
CA ALA A 107 11.11 -1.67 -1.66
C ALA A 107 12.36 -0.80 -1.79
N ALA A 108 12.83 -0.27 -0.68
CA ALA A 108 13.97 0.62 -0.67
C ALA A 108 14.79 0.50 0.61
N ILE A 109 16.07 0.84 0.50
CA ILE A 109 17.01 1.01 1.60
C ILE A 109 17.60 2.42 1.53
N SER A 110 17.50 3.14 2.63
CA SER A 110 18.17 4.43 2.85
C SER A 110 19.46 4.18 3.61
N ASP A 111 20.58 4.10 2.91
CA ASP A 111 21.91 3.90 3.49
C ASP A 111 22.76 5.15 3.25
N PRO A 112 23.14 5.89 4.31
CA PRO A 112 23.97 7.09 4.17
C PRO A 112 25.33 6.86 3.47
N ARG A 113 25.82 5.62 3.46
CA ARG A 113 27.09 5.27 2.79
C ARG A 113 26.95 5.15 1.27
N GLU A 114 25.76 4.79 0.81
CA GLU A 114 25.43 4.79 -0.63
C GLU A 114 25.18 6.22 -1.14
N GLY A 115 24.88 7.16 -0.21
CA GLY A 115 24.60 8.56 -0.50
C GLY A 115 23.32 8.81 -1.31
N ARG A 116 22.56 7.77 -1.59
CA ARG A 116 21.28 7.78 -2.34
C ARG A 116 20.40 6.62 -1.93
N LEU A 117 19.10 6.74 -2.22
CA LEU A 117 18.16 5.65 -2.04
C LEU A 117 18.49 4.49 -3.01
N VAL A 118 18.58 3.28 -2.48
CA VAL A 118 18.65 2.05 -3.29
C VAL A 118 17.28 1.40 -3.27
N HIS A 119 16.64 1.30 -4.44
CA HIS A 119 15.25 0.83 -4.52
C HIS A 119 15.04 -0.21 -5.63
N ASP A 120 13.99 -0.97 -5.52
CA ASP A 120 13.48 -1.91 -6.52
C ASP A 120 11.95 -1.82 -6.57
N GLN A 121 11.36 -2.19 -7.71
CA GLN A 121 9.94 -2.08 -7.94
C GLN A 121 9.42 -3.23 -8.80
N ARG A 122 8.17 -3.60 -8.58
CA ARG A 122 7.48 -4.63 -9.33
C ARG A 122 6.05 -4.24 -9.60
N VAL A 123 5.53 -4.70 -10.73
CA VAL A 123 4.12 -4.54 -11.10
C VAL A 123 3.64 -5.78 -11.83
N ALA A 124 2.48 -6.28 -11.44
CA ALA A 124 1.84 -7.37 -12.16
C ALA A 124 0.31 -7.34 -11.98
N ARG A 125 -0.40 -7.91 -12.94
CA ARG A 125 -1.84 -8.16 -12.84
C ARG A 125 -2.12 -9.32 -11.87
N ALA A 126 -3.21 -9.22 -11.12
CA ALA A 126 -3.68 -10.30 -10.26
C ALA A 126 -4.06 -11.54 -11.09
N GLY A 127 -3.77 -12.71 -10.55
CA GLY A 127 -4.06 -14.02 -11.15
C GLY A 127 -2.82 -14.88 -11.35
N PHE A 128 -3.04 -16.13 -11.80
CA PHE A 128 -2.01 -17.13 -12.13
C PHE A 128 -1.12 -17.53 -10.95
N ASP A 129 -1.61 -17.42 -9.72
CA ASP A 129 -0.88 -17.76 -8.48
C ASP A 129 0.47 -17.02 -8.26
N ILE A 130 0.74 -16.00 -9.09
CA ILE A 130 1.95 -15.18 -8.98
C ILE A 130 1.67 -13.95 -8.11
N VAL A 131 0.42 -13.44 -8.16
CA VAL A 131 0.00 -12.22 -7.50
C VAL A 131 -1.27 -12.47 -6.73
N ALA A 132 -1.25 -12.18 -5.44
CA ALA A 132 -2.38 -12.36 -4.56
C ALA A 132 -2.40 -11.30 -3.45
N ALA A 133 -3.60 -10.92 -3.04
CA ALA A 133 -3.88 -10.19 -1.81
C ALA A 133 -5.10 -10.87 -1.15
N ALA A 134 -4.88 -11.56 -0.06
CA ALA A 134 -5.93 -12.33 0.61
C ALA A 134 -6.89 -11.42 1.37
N GLU A 135 -8.16 -11.78 1.40
CA GLU A 135 -9.14 -11.19 2.30
C GLU A 135 -9.06 -11.85 3.69
N GLY A 136 -9.39 -11.11 4.74
CA GLY A 136 -9.51 -11.63 6.09
C GLY A 136 -8.20 -11.83 6.86
N ARG A 137 -7.06 -11.64 6.24
CA ARG A 137 -5.72 -11.65 6.86
C ARG A 137 -4.70 -10.95 5.98
N LEU A 138 -3.66 -10.41 6.57
CA LEU A 138 -2.53 -9.91 5.80
C LEU A 138 -1.79 -11.09 5.13
N ASP A 139 -1.90 -11.16 3.83
CA ASP A 139 -1.15 -12.10 2.98
C ASP A 139 -1.12 -11.51 1.56
N VAL A 140 -0.09 -10.72 1.28
CA VAL A 140 0.11 -10.06 0.00
C VAL A 140 1.36 -10.61 -0.65
N ARG A 141 1.22 -10.99 -1.92
CA ARG A 141 2.31 -11.56 -2.71
C ARG A 141 2.36 -10.97 -4.11
N LEU A 142 3.55 -10.62 -4.54
CA LEU A 142 3.87 -10.28 -5.92
C LEU A 142 5.15 -11.01 -6.32
N ASP A 143 5.01 -12.08 -7.10
CA ASP A 143 6.10 -13.02 -7.41
C ASP A 143 6.70 -13.60 -6.11
N ARG A 144 7.98 -13.37 -5.88
CA ARG A 144 8.69 -13.81 -4.66
C ARG A 144 8.67 -12.80 -3.52
N TRP A 145 8.15 -11.59 -3.77
CA TRP A 145 7.97 -10.58 -2.75
C TRP A 145 6.71 -10.86 -1.94
N THR A 146 6.84 -10.91 -0.64
CA THR A 146 5.71 -11.22 0.24
C THR A 146 5.71 -10.33 1.48
N LEU A 147 4.50 -9.99 1.93
CA LEU A 147 4.23 -9.45 3.27
C LEU A 147 3.01 -10.19 3.80
N ARG A 148 3.18 -10.88 4.94
CA ARG A 148 2.12 -11.75 5.46
C ARG A 148 2.07 -11.76 6.98
N ALA A 149 0.89 -12.02 7.53
CA ALA A 149 0.74 -12.33 8.93
C ALA A 149 1.44 -13.65 9.26
N ALA A 150 2.17 -13.66 10.36
CA ALA A 150 2.89 -14.81 10.91
C ALA A 150 2.76 -14.77 12.44
N ASP A 151 3.21 -15.82 13.11
CA ASP A 151 3.06 -16.04 14.56
C ASP A 151 3.26 -14.78 15.41
N GLY A 152 2.14 -14.13 15.78
CA GLY A 152 2.12 -12.95 16.63
C GLY A 152 2.61 -11.65 15.96
N GLY A 153 2.73 -11.61 14.63
CA GLY A 153 3.17 -10.41 13.91
C GLY A 153 3.13 -10.60 12.40
N TYR A 154 4.16 -10.10 11.71
CA TYR A 154 4.25 -10.14 10.25
C TYR A 154 5.63 -10.60 9.79
N GLU A 155 5.69 -11.18 8.61
CA GLU A 155 6.92 -11.51 7.89
C GLU A 155 6.94 -10.79 6.54
N ALA A 156 8.07 -10.17 6.23
CA ALA A 156 8.35 -9.60 4.92
C ALA A 156 9.53 -10.33 4.29
N ARG A 157 9.39 -10.74 3.02
CA ARG A 157 10.47 -11.31 2.23
C ARG A 157 10.54 -10.61 0.89
N ILE A 158 11.64 -9.91 0.66
CA ILE A 158 11.86 -9.05 -0.50
C ILE A 158 13.21 -9.41 -1.13
N PRO A 159 13.28 -10.45 -1.97
CA PRO A 159 14.47 -10.71 -2.78
C PRO A 159 14.53 -9.70 -3.93
N GLY A 160 15.24 -8.61 -3.70
CA GLY A 160 15.43 -7.53 -4.66
C GLY A 160 16.65 -7.73 -5.56
N THR A 161 16.93 -6.74 -6.39
CA THR A 161 18.07 -6.78 -7.34
C THR A 161 19.38 -6.37 -6.65
N ALA A 162 19.35 -5.30 -5.87
CA ALA A 162 20.52 -4.74 -5.18
C ALA A 162 20.60 -5.14 -3.71
N PHE A 163 19.50 -5.58 -3.13
CA PHE A 163 19.41 -6.02 -1.74
C PHE A 163 18.32 -7.08 -1.57
N ASP A 164 18.43 -7.88 -0.51
CA ASP A 164 17.35 -8.76 -0.05
C ASP A 164 17.02 -8.42 1.40
N LEU A 165 15.72 -8.38 1.73
CA LEU A 165 15.21 -8.25 3.08
C LEU A 165 14.42 -9.50 3.46
N GLU A 166 14.76 -10.08 4.62
CA GLU A 166 13.95 -11.09 5.29
C GLU A 166 13.72 -10.61 6.72
N LEU A 167 12.52 -10.09 7.00
CA LEU A 167 12.22 -9.40 8.26
C LEU A 167 11.04 -10.06 8.97
N ARG A 168 11.15 -10.17 10.29
CA ARG A 168 10.05 -10.40 11.22
C ARG A 168 9.71 -9.10 11.91
N LEU A 169 8.42 -8.79 11.98
CA LEU A 169 7.86 -7.56 12.49
C LEU A 169 6.88 -7.90 13.60
N ALA A 170 7.28 -7.70 14.85
CA ALA A 170 6.46 -8.05 16.01
C ALA A 170 5.78 -6.81 16.61
N PRO A 171 4.44 -6.73 16.64
CA PRO A 171 3.73 -5.66 17.30
C PRO A 171 4.08 -5.58 18.79
N THR A 172 4.41 -4.40 19.27
CA THR A 172 4.65 -4.15 20.71
C THR A 172 3.53 -3.33 21.35
N GLN A 173 2.62 -2.82 20.54
CA GLN A 173 1.47 -2.02 20.94
C GLN A 173 0.25 -2.40 20.09
N ALA A 174 -0.94 -1.99 20.53
CA ALA A 174 -2.15 -2.13 19.74
C ALA A 174 -2.12 -1.25 18.48
N PRO A 175 -2.89 -1.58 17.42
CA PRO A 175 -3.04 -0.71 16.27
C PRO A 175 -3.52 0.69 16.66
N LEU A 176 -3.13 1.69 15.87
CA LEU A 176 -3.58 3.07 15.96
C LEU A 176 -4.61 3.34 14.87
N LEU A 177 -5.86 3.54 15.24
CA LEU A 177 -6.91 3.90 14.28
C LEU A 177 -6.78 5.37 13.92
N ASN A 178 -6.52 5.67 12.64
CA ASN A 178 -6.30 7.02 12.17
C ASN A 178 -7.62 7.76 11.87
N GLY A 179 -7.72 9.00 12.33
CA GLY A 179 -8.97 9.75 12.28
C GLY A 179 -10.00 9.19 13.28
N ARG A 180 -11.29 9.40 13.02
CA ARG A 180 -12.34 8.95 13.91
C ARG A 180 -12.59 7.45 13.71
N ASP A 181 -12.12 6.63 14.66
CA ASP A 181 -12.28 5.16 14.63
C ASP A 181 -11.79 4.50 13.34
N GLY A 182 -10.70 5.02 12.75
CA GLY A 182 -10.16 4.55 11.48
C GLY A 182 -10.76 5.23 10.24
N TYR A 183 -11.73 6.12 10.39
CA TYR A 183 -12.23 6.96 9.31
C TYR A 183 -11.39 8.22 9.17
N SER A 184 -10.52 8.25 8.18
CA SER A 184 -9.56 9.33 7.93
C SER A 184 -10.02 10.20 6.76
N ARG A 185 -10.44 11.43 7.05
CA ARG A 185 -10.78 12.43 6.04
C ARG A 185 -9.51 12.98 5.40
N LYS A 186 -9.55 13.16 4.08
CA LYS A 186 -8.46 13.69 3.27
C LYS A 186 -8.79 15.05 2.65
N GLY A 187 -10.00 15.56 2.94
CA GLY A 187 -10.49 16.84 2.41
C GLY A 187 -11.78 17.29 3.06
N PRO A 188 -12.28 18.48 2.70
CA PRO A 188 -13.59 18.97 3.10
C PRO A 188 -14.74 18.14 2.51
N SER A 189 -14.54 17.49 1.36
CA SER A 189 -15.53 16.60 0.76
C SER A 189 -15.71 15.33 1.58
N ALA A 190 -16.94 14.88 1.77
CA ALA A 190 -17.21 13.59 2.41
C ALA A 190 -16.74 12.39 1.56
N ARG A 191 -16.47 12.60 0.27
CA ARG A 191 -15.94 11.58 -0.64
C ARG A 191 -14.43 11.41 -0.51
N SER A 192 -13.72 12.42 0.00
CA SER A 192 -12.27 12.38 0.18
C SER A 192 -11.93 11.79 1.55
N ALA A 193 -12.01 10.48 1.66
CA ALA A 193 -11.79 9.75 2.91
C ALA A 193 -11.35 8.30 2.65
N SER A 194 -10.75 7.71 3.65
CA SER A 194 -10.29 6.32 3.63
C SER A 194 -10.59 5.61 4.95
N CYS A 195 -10.56 4.28 4.95
CA CYS A 195 -10.35 3.51 6.16
C CYS A 195 -8.85 3.31 6.34
N TYR A 196 -8.34 3.62 7.54
CA TYR A 196 -6.92 3.73 7.76
C TYR A 196 -6.54 3.39 9.20
N TYR A 197 -5.62 2.45 9.35
CA TYR A 197 -4.95 2.21 10.63
C TYR A 197 -3.45 2.09 10.44
N SER A 198 -2.73 2.34 11.52
CA SER A 198 -1.28 2.14 11.62
C SER A 198 -0.97 1.11 12.69
N GLN A 199 0.13 0.39 12.52
CA GLN A 199 0.75 -0.42 13.55
C GLN A 199 2.11 0.19 13.88
N PRO A 200 2.18 1.09 14.87
CA PRO A 200 3.44 1.68 15.30
C PRO A 200 4.28 0.71 16.14
N HIS A 201 5.53 1.05 16.34
CA HIS A 201 6.45 0.34 17.24
C HIS A 201 6.53 -1.17 16.97
N LEU A 202 6.56 -1.56 15.70
CA LEU A 202 6.89 -2.93 15.31
C LEU A 202 8.36 -3.19 15.63
N ARG A 203 8.65 -4.16 16.51
CA ARG A 203 10.02 -4.64 16.69
C ARG A 203 10.44 -5.44 15.46
N VAL A 204 11.60 -5.13 14.92
CA VAL A 204 12.13 -5.75 13.71
C VAL A 204 13.35 -6.59 14.06
N GLU A 205 13.38 -7.81 13.53
CA GLU A 205 14.55 -8.70 13.52
C GLU A 205 14.61 -9.39 12.15
N GLY A 206 15.81 -9.62 11.64
CA GLY A 206 15.93 -10.30 10.35
C GLY A 206 17.32 -10.25 9.74
N MET A 207 17.35 -10.44 8.43
CA MET A 207 18.56 -10.42 7.61
C MET A 207 18.42 -9.41 6.49
N LEU A 208 19.46 -8.62 6.32
CA LEU A 208 19.67 -7.77 5.16
C LEU A 208 20.86 -8.30 4.36
N ARG A 209 20.65 -8.60 3.07
CA ARG A 209 21.74 -8.86 2.14
C ARG A 209 21.89 -7.66 1.22
N ARG A 210 23.11 -7.14 1.13
CA ARG A 210 23.50 -6.07 0.20
C ARG A 210 24.97 -6.25 -0.17
N SER A 211 25.33 -5.82 -1.37
CA SER A 211 26.72 -5.94 -1.88
C SER A 211 27.32 -7.35 -1.71
N GLY A 212 26.50 -8.39 -1.88
CA GLY A 212 26.90 -9.80 -1.74
C GLY A 212 27.06 -10.31 -0.30
N ARG A 213 26.89 -9.46 0.74
CA ARG A 213 27.03 -9.81 2.15
C ARG A 213 25.65 -9.83 2.83
N ALA A 214 25.35 -10.91 3.55
CA ALA A 214 24.21 -10.99 4.45
C ALA A 214 24.63 -10.67 5.88
N ALA A 215 23.87 -9.83 6.58
CA ALA A 215 24.10 -9.48 7.97
C ALA A 215 22.77 -9.45 8.73
N PRO A 216 22.77 -9.84 10.02
CA PRO A 216 21.61 -9.68 10.87
C PRO A 216 21.31 -8.21 11.10
N VAL A 217 20.03 -7.87 11.18
CA VAL A 217 19.54 -6.53 11.47
C VAL A 217 18.47 -6.57 12.55
N ARG A 218 18.38 -5.51 13.31
CA ARG A 218 17.31 -5.26 14.29
C ARG A 218 16.80 -3.85 14.11
N GLY A 219 15.63 -3.56 14.65
CA GLY A 219 15.16 -2.18 14.57
C GLY A 219 13.73 -2.00 14.99
N THR A 220 13.14 -0.90 14.51
CA THR A 220 11.74 -0.55 14.76
C THR A 220 11.11 -0.09 13.48
N ALA A 221 9.86 -0.56 13.26
CA ALA A 221 9.09 -0.21 12.07
C ALA A 221 7.72 0.36 12.42
N TRP A 222 7.09 0.88 11.40
CA TRP A 222 5.74 1.36 11.29
C TRP A 222 5.06 0.64 10.13
N LEU A 223 3.80 0.23 10.27
CA LEU A 223 3.00 -0.29 9.19
C LEU A 223 1.73 0.56 9.06
N ASP A 224 1.41 0.98 7.85
CA ASP A 224 0.12 1.53 7.47
C ASP A 224 -0.65 0.55 6.61
N HIS A 225 -1.95 0.48 6.86
CA HIS A 225 -2.89 -0.14 5.96
C HIS A 225 -4.06 0.81 5.73
N GLU A 226 -4.28 1.14 4.48
CA GLU A 226 -5.28 2.12 4.11
C GLU A 226 -5.99 1.72 2.81
N TRP A 227 -7.32 1.93 2.75
CA TRP A 227 -8.13 1.61 1.58
C TRP A 227 -9.24 2.62 1.34
N SER A 228 -9.47 2.91 0.06
CA SER A 228 -10.54 3.81 -0.42
C SER A 228 -10.80 3.62 -1.91
N SER A 229 -11.86 4.22 -2.40
CA SER A 229 -12.08 4.39 -3.84
C SER A 229 -11.86 5.82 -4.31
N ASP A 230 -11.88 6.79 -3.41
CA ASP A 230 -11.69 8.20 -3.71
C ASP A 230 -11.21 8.90 -2.42
N TYR A 231 -9.97 9.36 -2.41
CA TYR A 231 -9.37 9.98 -1.24
C TYR A 231 -8.56 11.24 -1.55
N VAL A 232 -8.34 11.55 -2.83
CA VAL A 232 -7.67 12.80 -3.22
C VAL A 232 -8.71 13.89 -3.36
N GLU A 233 -8.58 14.96 -2.57
CA GLU A 233 -9.46 16.11 -2.64
C GLU A 233 -9.21 16.90 -3.93
N GLU A 234 -10.27 17.48 -4.47
CA GLU A 234 -10.16 18.38 -5.63
C GLU A 234 -9.19 19.53 -5.33
N GLY A 235 -8.31 19.83 -6.28
CA GLY A 235 -7.27 20.84 -6.12
C GLY A 235 -5.99 20.35 -5.43
N ALA A 236 -5.97 19.16 -4.84
CA ALA A 236 -4.75 18.57 -4.32
C ALA A 236 -3.92 17.96 -5.45
N VAL A 237 -2.61 18.23 -5.45
CA VAL A 237 -1.65 17.70 -6.43
C VAL A 237 -0.73 16.63 -5.83
N GLY A 238 -0.80 16.42 -4.52
CA GLY A 238 0.00 15.47 -3.78
C GLY A 238 -0.20 15.64 -2.28
N TRP A 239 0.56 14.89 -1.52
CA TRP A 239 0.56 14.96 -0.06
C TRP A 239 1.96 14.95 0.52
N ASP A 240 2.07 15.43 1.75
CA ASP A 240 3.21 15.24 2.64
C ASP A 240 2.71 14.43 3.84
N TRP A 241 3.38 13.34 4.16
CA TRP A 241 2.99 12.42 5.22
C TRP A 241 4.18 12.05 6.10
N THR A 242 3.95 11.80 7.37
CA THR A 242 4.94 11.21 8.29
C THR A 242 4.30 10.27 9.30
N GLY A 243 5.00 9.17 9.57
CA GLY A 243 4.73 8.25 10.69
C GLY A 243 5.94 8.18 11.60
N LEU A 244 5.77 8.49 12.88
CA LEU A 244 6.83 8.61 13.86
C LEU A 244 6.60 7.68 15.05
N ASN A 245 7.59 6.87 15.36
CA ASN A 245 7.73 6.16 16.63
C ASN A 245 8.52 7.03 17.61
N LEU A 246 7.86 7.51 18.66
CA LEU A 246 8.50 8.38 19.65
C LEU A 246 9.21 7.53 20.73
N ALA A 247 10.34 8.02 21.24
CA ALA A 247 11.18 7.29 22.18
C ALA A 247 10.51 7.06 23.54
N ASP A 248 9.49 7.86 23.88
CA ASP A 248 8.69 7.71 25.09
C ASP A 248 7.56 6.67 24.97
N GLY A 249 7.48 5.98 23.83
CA GLY A 249 6.43 5.02 23.52
C GLY A 249 5.22 5.64 22.81
N GLY A 250 5.19 6.95 22.63
CA GLY A 250 4.19 7.64 21.84
C GLY A 250 4.32 7.33 20.33
N ALA A 251 3.27 7.63 19.58
CA ALA A 251 3.25 7.46 18.12
C ALA A 251 2.47 8.60 17.47
N LEU A 252 3.00 9.16 16.39
CA LEU A 252 2.35 10.23 15.63
C LEU A 252 2.27 9.87 14.15
N MET A 253 1.06 9.88 13.59
CA MET A 253 0.82 9.98 12.16
C MET A 253 0.32 11.39 11.86
N ALA A 254 0.89 12.05 10.87
CA ALA A 254 0.43 13.35 10.39
C ALA A 254 0.58 13.45 8.87
N PHE A 255 -0.37 14.12 8.22
CA PHE A 255 -0.33 14.38 6.79
C PHE A 255 -0.94 15.73 6.45
N ARG A 256 -0.63 16.22 5.26
CA ARG A 256 -1.38 17.28 4.58
C ARG A 256 -1.58 16.94 3.10
N MET A 257 -2.73 17.26 2.57
CA MET A 257 -3.00 17.33 1.13
C MET A 257 -2.59 18.71 0.65
N ARG A 258 -1.83 18.77 -0.44
CA ARG A 258 -1.16 19.99 -0.91
C ARG A 258 -1.67 20.42 -2.28
N ALA A 259 -1.98 21.71 -2.43
CA ALA A 259 -2.27 22.34 -3.71
C ALA A 259 -1.00 22.63 -4.52
N ALA A 260 -1.16 23.01 -5.78
CA ALA A 260 -0.05 23.29 -6.70
C ALA A 260 0.83 24.48 -6.28
N ASP A 261 0.26 25.44 -5.57
CA ASP A 261 0.98 26.60 -5.01
C ASP A 261 1.70 26.28 -3.69
N GLY A 262 1.59 25.02 -3.20
CA GLY A 262 2.18 24.58 -1.96
C GLY A 262 1.31 24.81 -0.71
N SER A 263 0.15 25.43 -0.85
CA SER A 263 -0.81 25.63 0.24
C SER A 263 -1.43 24.30 0.68
N THR A 264 -1.91 24.26 1.94
CA THR A 264 -2.58 23.11 2.50
C THR A 264 -4.06 23.12 2.12
N VAL A 265 -4.51 22.10 1.38
CA VAL A 265 -5.93 21.86 1.08
C VAL A 265 -6.63 21.24 2.29
N TRP A 266 -5.96 20.31 2.94
CA TRP A 266 -6.44 19.60 4.13
C TRP A 266 -5.26 19.08 4.93
N ALA A 267 -5.41 18.98 6.24
CA ALA A 267 -4.44 18.33 7.10
C ALA A 267 -5.14 17.42 8.11
N GLY A 268 -4.44 16.44 8.60
CA GLY A 268 -4.94 15.53 9.62
C GLY A 268 -3.81 14.82 10.33
N GLY A 269 -4.08 14.31 11.51
CA GLY A 269 -3.13 13.53 12.27
C GLY A 269 -3.79 12.79 13.42
N THR A 270 -3.12 11.75 13.87
CA THR A 270 -3.50 10.96 15.05
C THR A 270 -2.26 10.75 15.88
N TRP A 271 -2.35 11.11 17.14
CA TRP A 271 -1.29 10.94 18.12
C TRP A 271 -1.73 9.97 19.21
N ARG A 272 -0.90 8.98 19.50
CA ARG A 272 -0.96 8.21 20.72
C ARG A 272 0.07 8.77 21.70
N SER A 273 -0.41 9.24 22.85
CA SER A 273 0.47 9.67 23.93
C SER A 273 1.14 8.47 24.62
N PRO A 274 2.23 8.71 25.40
CA PRO A 274 2.95 7.64 26.11
C PRO A 274 2.07 6.80 27.04
N ASP A 275 1.00 7.38 27.57
CA ASP A 275 0.02 6.70 28.44
C ASP A 275 -1.02 5.86 27.66
N GLY A 276 -0.88 5.77 26.31
CA GLY A 276 -1.70 4.95 25.44
C GLY A 276 -2.99 5.62 24.95
N ARG A 277 -3.29 6.86 25.36
CA ARG A 277 -4.47 7.58 24.87
C ARG A 277 -4.24 8.11 23.47
N SER A 278 -5.25 7.95 22.60
CA SER A 278 -5.21 8.48 21.24
C SER A 278 -5.98 9.78 21.12
N ARG A 279 -5.42 10.73 20.37
CA ARG A 279 -6.03 12.02 20.03
C ARG A 279 -5.98 12.22 18.52
N VAL A 280 -7.10 12.55 17.92
CA VAL A 280 -7.20 12.97 16.53
C VAL A 280 -7.14 14.50 16.49
N PHE A 281 -6.31 15.04 15.60
CA PHE A 281 -6.16 16.46 15.42
C PHE A 281 -7.07 16.97 14.30
N ALA A 282 -7.68 18.11 14.52
CA ALA A 282 -8.40 18.87 13.49
C ALA A 282 -7.39 19.50 12.51
N PRO A 283 -7.83 19.87 11.29
CA PRO A 283 -6.93 20.41 10.28
C PRO A 283 -6.16 21.66 10.71
N ASP A 284 -6.74 22.51 11.53
CA ASP A 284 -6.16 23.74 12.07
C ASP A 284 -5.19 23.50 13.24
N GLU A 285 -5.17 22.30 13.79
CA GLU A 285 -4.19 21.87 14.81
C GLU A 285 -2.89 21.33 14.20
N ILE A 286 -2.83 21.15 12.87
CA ILE A 286 -1.66 20.64 12.15
C ILE A 286 -1.09 21.73 11.26
N ALA A 287 0.20 22.02 11.43
CA ALA A 287 0.92 22.93 10.54
C ALA A 287 2.23 22.31 10.08
N TRP A 288 2.46 22.40 8.78
CA TRP A 288 3.66 21.97 8.10
C TRP A 288 4.40 23.19 7.55
N GLU A 289 5.53 23.54 8.14
CA GLU A 289 6.37 24.65 7.73
C GLU A 289 7.62 24.08 7.04
N PRO A 290 7.83 24.32 5.73
CA PRO A 290 8.99 23.80 5.02
C PRO A 290 10.27 24.50 5.48
N GLY A 291 11.28 23.72 5.80
CA GLY A 291 12.62 24.20 6.08
C GLY A 291 13.56 24.07 4.88
N ARG A 292 14.71 23.42 5.10
CA ARG A 292 15.72 23.23 4.07
C ARG A 292 15.18 22.39 2.91
N ARG A 293 15.51 22.83 1.69
CA ARG A 293 15.17 22.13 0.44
C ARG A 293 16.40 21.42 -0.13
N TRP A 294 16.16 20.36 -0.83
CA TRP A 294 17.16 19.61 -1.60
C TRP A 294 16.66 19.47 -3.04
N ARG A 295 17.58 19.71 -3.98
CA ARG A 295 17.30 19.50 -5.41
C ARG A 295 17.91 18.19 -5.86
N SER A 296 17.06 17.29 -6.37
CA SER A 296 17.51 16.01 -6.90
C SER A 296 18.49 16.20 -8.06
N PRO A 297 19.68 15.58 -8.02
CA PRO A 297 20.59 15.55 -9.15
C PRO A 297 20.08 14.66 -10.29
N HIS A 298 19.08 13.81 -10.04
CA HIS A 298 18.57 12.84 -11.02
C HIS A 298 17.42 13.39 -11.85
N THR A 299 16.55 14.18 -11.23
CA THR A 299 15.30 14.67 -11.84
C THR A 299 15.20 16.20 -11.91
N GLY A 300 16.04 16.91 -11.15
CA GLY A 300 15.96 18.34 -10.96
C GLY A 300 14.79 18.78 -10.06
N THR A 301 14.01 17.86 -9.53
CA THR A 301 12.89 18.13 -8.61
C THR A 301 13.42 18.68 -7.29
N GLU A 302 12.72 19.65 -6.74
CA GLU A 302 13.06 20.26 -5.47
C GLU A 302 12.10 19.80 -4.37
N TYR A 303 12.64 19.19 -3.31
CA TYR A 303 11.89 18.68 -2.17
C TYR A 303 12.23 19.42 -0.89
N PRO A 304 11.27 19.83 -0.06
CA PRO A 304 11.52 20.30 1.30
C PRO A 304 11.80 19.11 2.22
N VAL A 305 13.06 18.73 2.35
CA VAL A 305 13.46 17.53 3.10
C VAL A 305 13.57 17.72 4.61
N VAL A 306 13.53 18.98 5.07
CA VAL A 306 13.42 19.35 6.49
C VAL A 306 12.12 20.08 6.72
N TRP A 307 11.42 19.73 7.79
CA TRP A 307 10.14 20.34 8.13
C TRP A 307 10.08 20.71 9.61
N ARG A 308 9.36 21.80 9.90
CA ARG A 308 8.81 22.04 11.22
C ARG A 308 7.35 21.62 11.22
N LEU A 309 7.05 20.56 11.98
CA LEU A 309 5.70 20.02 12.13
C LEU A 309 5.15 20.43 13.50
N ARG A 310 4.00 21.10 13.50
CA ARG A 310 3.17 21.28 14.69
C ARG A 310 1.95 20.41 14.62
N ALA A 311 1.71 19.60 15.65
CA ALA A 311 0.56 18.68 15.74
C ALA A 311 0.02 18.75 17.19
N GLY A 312 -0.97 19.59 17.42
CA GLY A 312 -1.48 19.88 18.74
C GLY A 312 -0.38 20.38 19.69
N PRO A 313 -0.04 19.62 20.76
CA PRO A 313 1.01 20.01 21.71
C PRO A 313 2.43 19.73 21.23
N LEU A 314 2.58 18.98 20.15
CA LEU A 314 3.88 18.59 19.62
C LEU A 314 4.41 19.66 18.65
N ALA A 315 5.69 20.01 18.81
CA ALA A 315 6.43 20.86 17.87
C ALA A 315 7.74 20.15 17.55
N LEU A 316 7.87 19.63 16.34
CA LEU A 316 8.94 18.72 15.94
C LEU A 316 9.65 19.25 14.71
N ASP A 317 10.97 19.23 14.71
CA ASP A 317 11.78 19.38 13.52
C ASP A 317 12.01 17.98 12.93
N ILE A 318 11.51 17.75 11.70
CA ILE A 318 11.66 16.51 10.96
C ILE A 318 12.89 16.64 10.09
N VAL A 319 13.90 15.81 10.32
CA VAL A 319 15.21 15.90 9.68
C VAL A 319 15.55 14.57 9.01
N PRO A 320 15.91 14.55 7.72
CA PRO A 320 16.19 13.31 7.00
C PRO A 320 17.48 12.65 7.48
N LEU A 321 17.55 11.32 7.36
CA LEU A 321 18.77 10.53 7.54
C LEU A 321 19.85 10.94 6.52
N MET A 322 19.42 11.15 5.28
CA MET A 322 20.19 11.70 4.16
C MET A 322 19.24 12.42 3.19
N ASP A 323 19.77 13.27 2.32
CA ASP A 323 18.91 14.07 1.43
C ASP A 323 18.38 13.31 0.23
N ASP A 324 19.22 12.49 -0.41
CA ASP A 324 18.86 11.74 -1.60
C ASP A 324 18.09 10.45 -1.24
N GLN A 325 16.81 10.65 -0.93
CA GLN A 325 15.84 9.56 -0.71
C GLN A 325 14.72 9.64 -1.76
N GLU A 326 15.05 10.08 -2.97
CA GLU A 326 14.12 10.12 -4.10
C GLU A 326 13.90 8.70 -4.65
N ASN A 327 12.63 8.32 -4.80
CA ASN A 327 12.19 7.01 -5.30
C ASN A 327 11.62 7.15 -6.72
N ASP A 328 12.37 6.69 -7.71
CA ASP A 328 11.94 6.69 -9.12
C ASP A 328 11.09 5.45 -9.43
N THR A 329 9.79 5.62 -9.35
CA THR A 329 8.82 4.55 -9.57
C THR A 329 8.10 4.65 -10.91
N ARG A 330 8.70 5.36 -11.88
CA ARG A 330 8.10 5.56 -13.21
C ARG A 330 7.83 4.25 -13.96
N ALA A 331 8.60 3.21 -13.71
CA ALA A 331 8.40 1.90 -14.36
C ALA A 331 7.18 1.13 -13.82
N SER A 332 6.64 1.49 -12.67
CA SER A 332 5.49 0.82 -12.03
C SER A 332 4.28 1.73 -11.87
N THR A 333 4.44 2.89 -11.24
CA THR A 333 3.35 3.84 -10.94
C THR A 333 3.32 5.04 -11.87
N GLY A 334 4.38 5.25 -12.69
CA GLY A 334 4.48 6.40 -13.58
C GLY A 334 4.85 7.71 -12.88
N THR A 335 5.23 7.67 -11.60
CA THR A 335 5.58 8.86 -10.79
C THR A 335 6.95 8.75 -10.14
N ILE A 336 7.39 9.86 -9.57
CA ILE A 336 8.56 9.96 -8.70
C ILE A 336 8.12 10.67 -7.42
N TYR A 337 8.58 10.21 -6.29
CA TYR A 337 8.32 10.80 -4.99
C TYR A 337 9.56 10.70 -4.10
N TRP A 338 9.65 11.56 -3.10
CA TRP A 338 10.69 11.46 -2.09
C TRP A 338 10.14 10.71 -0.88
N GLU A 339 10.87 9.73 -0.39
CA GLU A 339 10.44 8.89 0.69
C GLU A 339 11.63 8.39 1.49
N GLY A 340 11.70 8.79 2.75
CA GLY A 340 12.91 8.51 3.49
C GLY A 340 12.78 8.48 5.01
N ALA A 341 13.80 7.83 5.59
CA ALA A 341 14.00 7.77 7.01
C ALA A 341 14.28 9.16 7.58
N VAL A 342 13.58 9.51 8.66
CA VAL A 342 13.70 10.81 9.33
C VAL A 342 13.83 10.66 10.85
N ARG A 343 14.45 11.66 11.48
CA ARG A 343 14.43 11.87 12.93
C ARG A 343 13.47 12.99 13.26
N ALA A 344 12.76 12.84 14.37
CA ALA A 344 11.94 13.90 14.95
C ALA A 344 12.72 14.52 16.11
N LEU A 345 12.99 15.80 16.00
CA LEU A 345 13.76 16.54 17.01
C LEU A 345 12.86 17.59 17.67
N GLN A 346 13.13 17.87 18.94
CA GLN A 346 12.62 19.05 19.64
C GLN A 346 13.77 19.72 20.36
N ASP A 347 13.98 20.99 20.10
CA ASP A 347 15.10 21.78 20.67
C ASP A 347 16.47 21.09 20.45
N GLY A 348 16.65 20.44 19.29
CA GLY A 348 17.86 19.73 18.92
C GLY A 348 18.02 18.33 19.54
N ARG A 349 17.10 17.90 20.42
CA ARG A 349 17.08 16.55 21.01
C ARG A 349 16.21 15.61 20.18
N GLU A 350 16.73 14.44 19.84
CA GLU A 350 15.96 13.39 19.17
C GLU A 350 14.86 12.86 20.12
N LEU A 351 13.60 12.98 19.69
CA LEU A 351 12.43 12.45 20.38
C LEU A 351 11.89 11.19 19.75
N GLY A 352 12.31 10.86 18.53
CA GLY A 352 11.84 9.68 17.83
C GLY A 352 12.36 9.59 16.41
N ARG A 353 11.99 8.49 15.76
CA ARG A 353 12.37 8.16 14.39
C ARG A 353 11.13 7.72 13.61
N GLY A 354 11.17 7.90 12.31
CA GLY A 354 10.11 7.45 11.42
C GLY A 354 10.46 7.66 9.97
N TYR A 355 9.41 7.89 9.19
CA TYR A 355 9.50 8.15 7.75
C TYR A 355 8.73 9.40 7.37
N LEU A 356 9.21 10.05 6.31
CA LEU A 356 8.57 11.18 5.64
C LEU A 356 8.34 10.79 4.18
N GLU A 357 7.16 11.06 3.66
CA GLU A 357 6.79 10.87 2.26
C GLU A 357 6.33 12.19 1.66
N LEU A 358 6.86 12.54 0.48
CA LEU A 358 6.59 13.78 -0.25
C LEU A 358 6.18 13.43 -1.68
N THR A 359 4.90 13.53 -1.99
CA THR A 359 4.37 13.18 -3.31
C THR A 359 3.95 14.39 -4.11
N GLY A 360 3.84 14.26 -5.44
CA GLY A 360 3.34 15.31 -6.30
C GLY A 360 4.29 16.51 -6.51
N TYR A 361 5.57 16.40 -6.12
CA TYR A 361 6.58 17.44 -6.35
C TYR A 361 7.17 17.36 -7.74
N TRP A 362 7.40 16.18 -8.27
CA TRP A 362 7.88 15.99 -9.63
C TRP A 362 6.80 16.32 -10.66
N ARG A 363 5.61 15.80 -10.46
CA ARG A 363 4.38 16.09 -11.23
C ARG A 363 3.16 15.88 -10.33
N PRO A 364 2.04 16.55 -10.60
CA PRO A 364 0.79 16.27 -9.91
C PRO A 364 0.44 14.78 -9.97
N LEU A 365 -0.01 14.22 -8.86
CA LEU A 365 -0.47 12.85 -8.80
C LEU A 365 -1.79 12.70 -9.55
N VAL A 366 -1.89 11.69 -10.38
CA VAL A 366 -3.11 11.21 -11.03
C VAL A 366 -3.37 9.80 -10.51
N LEU A 367 -4.47 9.61 -9.78
CA LEU A 367 -4.84 8.34 -9.13
C LEU A 367 -6.12 7.76 -9.75
#